data_f8efcba5d924d6a5e05c8826f510cac8
#
_entry.id   f8efcba5d924d6a5e05c8826f510cac8
#
_cell.length_a   1.000
_cell.length_b   1.000
_cell.length_c   1.000
_cell.angle_alpha   90.00
_cell.angle_beta   90.00
_cell.angle_gamma   90.00
#
_symmetry.space_group_name_H-M   'P 1'
#
loop_
_entity.id
_entity.type
_entity.pdbx_description
1 polymer ?
#
loop_
_entity_poly.entity_id
_entity_poly.type
_entity_poly.pdbx_seq_one_letter_code
_entity_poly.pdbx_strand_id
1 'polypeptide(L)'
;RDRLRSRGLGDVYKRQPVNLAQFAIMGEIYAQYLFKLDRPRVGLLSVGGEDIKGCELTKESFKLMDQLPINFVGNVEADVVFEGASDVLISDGFAGNVMLKGIEGLAKSTMFWLKRVLTKNALRLVGAMLAKNAFRELKAFGDADDVGGAPLLGINGICIIGHGSSSPKAVRNAIRVAGECVTFGLNDRIIAKINETHSTTAELEKKLAAEKQ
;
A
#
# COMPACT_ATOMS: atom_id res chain seq x y z
N ARG A 1 -3.79 -4.71 -31.47
CA ARG A 1 -4.34 -3.61 -30.66
C ARG A 1 -5.13 -4.11 -29.45
N ASP A 2 -5.84 -5.22 -29.56
CA ASP A 2 -6.66 -5.79 -28.47
C ASP A 2 -5.84 -6.42 -27.33
N ARG A 3 -4.63 -6.91 -27.61
CA ARG A 3 -3.72 -7.49 -26.60
C ARG A 3 -3.21 -6.48 -25.57
N LEU A 4 -3.13 -5.20 -25.92
CA LEU A 4 -2.69 -4.13 -24.99
C LEU A 4 -3.83 -3.63 -24.08
N ARG A 5 -5.09 -3.69 -24.55
CA ARG A 5 -6.27 -3.32 -23.74
C ARG A 5 -6.62 -4.38 -22.69
N SER A 6 -6.43 -5.66 -23.01
CA SER A 6 -6.72 -6.75 -22.07
C SER A 6 -5.71 -6.89 -20.93
N ARG A 7 -4.47 -6.40 -21.09
CA ARG A 7 -3.43 -6.51 -20.06
C ARG A 7 -3.73 -5.68 -18.81
N GLY A 8 -4.24 -4.45 -18.95
CA GLY A 8 -4.56 -3.60 -17.79
C GLY A 8 -5.78 -4.08 -17.01
N LEU A 9 -6.85 -4.54 -17.69
CA LEU A 9 -8.06 -5.05 -17.03
C LEU A 9 -7.91 -6.51 -16.58
N GLY A 10 -7.15 -7.32 -17.32
CA GLY A 10 -6.87 -8.70 -16.94
C GLY A 10 -6.04 -8.84 -15.67
N ASP A 11 -5.10 -7.93 -15.44
CA ASP A 11 -4.26 -7.91 -14.25
C ASP A 11 -5.03 -7.63 -12.96
N VAL A 12 -6.07 -6.80 -13.01
CA VAL A 12 -6.90 -6.48 -11.84
C VAL A 12 -7.79 -7.67 -11.43
N TYR A 13 -8.24 -8.47 -12.41
CA TYR A 13 -9.20 -9.56 -12.17
C TYR A 13 -8.59 -10.97 -12.13
N LYS A 14 -7.29 -11.12 -12.46
CA LYS A 14 -6.62 -12.43 -12.51
C LYS A 14 -5.39 -12.49 -11.61
N ARG A 15 -5.38 -11.74 -10.50
CA ARG A 15 -4.30 -11.85 -9.53
C ARG A 15 -4.29 -13.25 -8.92
N GLN A 16 -3.11 -13.85 -8.91
CA GLN A 16 -2.88 -15.13 -8.26
C GLN A 16 -2.30 -14.92 -6.86
N PRO A 17 -2.47 -15.87 -5.95
CA PRO A 17 -1.91 -15.81 -4.59
C PRO A 17 -0.41 -15.51 -4.55
N VAL A 18 0.35 -16.08 -5.49
CA VAL A 18 1.79 -15.82 -5.64
C VAL A 18 2.10 -14.36 -5.93
N ASN A 19 1.24 -13.65 -6.66
CA ASN A 19 1.48 -12.23 -6.92
C ASN A 19 1.39 -11.40 -5.62
N LEU A 20 0.42 -11.72 -4.74
CA LEU A 20 0.31 -11.05 -3.45
C LEU A 20 1.50 -11.38 -2.54
N ALA A 21 1.97 -12.64 -2.56
CA ALA A 21 3.18 -13.06 -1.86
C ALA A 21 4.43 -12.29 -2.35
N GLN A 22 4.57 -12.11 -3.67
CA GLN A 22 5.64 -11.28 -4.25
C GLN A 22 5.49 -9.80 -3.85
N PHE A 23 4.27 -9.26 -3.81
CA PHE A 23 4.03 -7.89 -3.34
C PHE A 23 4.41 -7.72 -1.88
N ALA A 24 4.22 -8.75 -1.04
CA ALA A 24 4.64 -8.73 0.35
C ALA A 24 6.17 -8.58 0.47
N ILE A 25 6.93 -9.33 -0.32
CA ILE A 25 8.40 -9.21 -0.38
C ILE A 25 8.81 -7.81 -0.88
N MET A 26 8.20 -7.32 -1.96
CA MET A 26 8.49 -5.99 -2.52
C MET A 26 8.16 -4.89 -1.50
N GLY A 27 7.01 -5.00 -0.84
CA GLY A 27 6.55 -4.04 0.16
C GLY A 27 7.45 -4.02 1.40
N GLU A 28 7.88 -5.19 1.89
CA GLU A 28 8.83 -5.30 3.00
C GLU A 28 10.14 -4.56 2.68
N ILE A 29 10.75 -4.85 1.53
CA ILE A 29 12.02 -4.22 1.12
C ILE A 29 11.86 -2.71 0.93
N TYR A 30 10.74 -2.28 0.35
CA TYR A 30 10.47 -0.85 0.21
C TYR A 30 10.26 -0.16 1.55
N ALA A 31 9.57 -0.79 2.50
CA ALA A 31 9.38 -0.26 3.84
C ALA A 31 10.69 -0.21 4.65
N GLN A 32 11.57 -1.20 4.49
CA GLN A 32 12.93 -1.16 5.05
C GLN A 32 13.68 0.09 4.58
N TYR A 33 13.57 0.41 3.29
CA TYR A 33 14.15 1.62 2.74
C TYR A 33 13.48 2.89 3.28
N LEU A 34 12.14 2.98 3.19
CA LEU A 34 11.36 4.19 3.48
C LEU A 34 11.34 4.54 4.97
N PHE A 35 11.07 3.55 5.83
CA PHE A 35 10.90 3.74 7.28
C PHE A 35 12.14 3.39 8.09
N LYS A 36 13.22 2.89 7.44
CA LYS A 36 14.45 2.43 8.09
C LYS A 36 14.20 1.37 9.16
N LEU A 37 13.22 0.50 8.92
CA LEU A 37 12.87 -0.63 9.77
C LEU A 37 13.61 -1.87 9.31
N ASP A 38 14.23 -2.61 10.24
CA ASP A 38 14.92 -3.86 9.91
C ASP A 38 13.93 -4.95 9.51
N ARG A 39 12.80 -5.04 10.21
CA ARG A 39 11.75 -6.05 10.00
C ARG A 39 10.36 -5.42 10.03
N PRO A 40 9.93 -4.73 8.95
CA PRO A 40 8.59 -4.15 8.87
C PRO A 40 7.52 -5.23 9.01
N ARG A 41 6.43 -4.92 9.70
CA ARG A 41 5.27 -5.81 9.83
C ARG A 41 4.47 -5.77 8.55
N VAL A 42 4.28 -6.92 7.93
CA VAL A 42 3.53 -7.08 6.67
C VAL A 42 2.20 -7.74 6.95
N GLY A 43 1.09 -7.04 6.69
CA GLY A 43 -0.28 -7.54 6.84
C GLY A 43 -0.96 -7.77 5.49
N LEU A 44 -1.93 -8.67 5.47
CA LEU A 44 -2.79 -8.94 4.32
C LEU A 44 -4.18 -8.33 4.56
N LEU A 45 -4.64 -7.43 3.69
CA LEU A 45 -5.97 -6.83 3.79
C LEU A 45 -7.04 -7.90 3.67
N SER A 46 -7.87 -8.02 4.70
CA SER A 46 -8.97 -8.97 4.76
C SER A 46 -10.21 -8.36 5.42
N VAL A 47 -11.31 -9.08 5.38
CA VAL A 47 -12.60 -8.69 6.00
C VAL A 47 -12.72 -9.13 7.47
N GLY A 48 -11.69 -9.75 8.02
CA GLY A 48 -11.61 -10.23 9.40
C GLY A 48 -10.19 -10.67 9.72
N GLY A 49 -9.78 -10.55 10.98
CA GLY A 49 -8.42 -10.86 11.44
C GLY A 49 -8.08 -12.34 11.45
N GLU A 50 -9.10 -13.24 11.46
CA GLU A 50 -8.87 -14.69 11.52
C GLU A 50 -8.35 -15.23 10.19
N ASP A 51 -7.49 -16.24 10.23
CA ASP A 51 -6.80 -16.84 9.07
C ASP A 51 -7.75 -17.38 8.00
N ILE A 52 -8.94 -17.82 8.43
CA ILE A 52 -9.98 -18.40 7.56
C ILE A 52 -10.86 -17.34 6.86
N LYS A 53 -10.72 -16.07 7.21
CA LYS A 53 -11.51 -14.99 6.64
C LYS A 53 -10.99 -14.54 5.27
N GLY A 54 -11.86 -13.90 4.52
CA GLY A 54 -11.55 -13.37 3.20
C GLY A 54 -12.06 -14.23 2.05
N CYS A 55 -11.75 -13.81 0.83
CA CYS A 55 -12.05 -14.54 -0.40
C CYS A 55 -10.97 -15.63 -0.66
N GLU A 56 -11.19 -16.46 -1.67
CA GLU A 56 -10.26 -17.53 -2.03
C GLU A 56 -8.83 -16.99 -2.26
N LEU A 57 -8.70 -15.88 -2.99
CA LEU A 57 -7.42 -15.25 -3.24
C LEU A 57 -6.68 -14.89 -1.95
N THR A 58 -7.36 -14.25 -0.98
CA THR A 58 -6.71 -13.84 0.28
C THR A 58 -6.35 -15.03 1.16
N LYS A 59 -7.23 -16.06 1.24
CA LYS A 59 -6.93 -17.29 2.01
C LYS A 59 -5.71 -18.05 1.49
N GLU A 60 -5.58 -18.15 0.18
CA GLU A 60 -4.43 -18.81 -0.43
C GLU A 60 -3.17 -17.95 -0.32
N SER A 61 -3.30 -16.63 -0.48
CA SER A 61 -2.19 -15.70 -0.27
C SER A 61 -1.69 -15.73 1.17
N PHE A 62 -2.58 -15.84 2.16
CA PHE A 62 -2.22 -16.01 3.55
C PHE A 62 -1.31 -17.21 3.75
N LYS A 63 -1.71 -18.41 3.26
CA LYS A 63 -0.93 -19.63 3.36
C LYS A 63 0.47 -19.50 2.73
N LEU A 64 0.58 -18.74 1.60
CA LEU A 64 1.86 -18.49 0.96
C LEU A 64 2.71 -17.53 1.78
N MET A 65 2.13 -16.40 2.24
CA MET A 65 2.85 -15.36 2.97
C MET A 65 3.35 -15.83 4.33
N ASP A 66 2.60 -16.72 5.00
CA ASP A 66 2.97 -17.32 6.28
C ASP A 66 4.24 -18.20 6.18
N GLN A 67 4.55 -18.71 4.98
CA GLN A 67 5.75 -19.51 4.72
C GLN A 67 6.96 -18.70 4.22
N LEU A 68 6.76 -17.39 3.97
CA LEU A 68 7.84 -16.53 3.49
C LEU A 68 8.73 -16.04 4.66
N PRO A 69 10.02 -15.81 4.41
CA PRO A 69 10.94 -15.26 5.41
C PRO A 69 10.74 -13.73 5.55
N ILE A 70 9.52 -13.30 5.83
CA ILE A 70 9.09 -11.92 6.09
C ILE A 70 8.47 -11.82 7.48
N ASN A 71 8.28 -10.61 7.99
CA ASN A 71 7.57 -10.40 9.25
C ASN A 71 6.06 -10.30 8.99
N PHE A 72 5.46 -11.43 8.59
CA PHE A 72 4.02 -11.50 8.32
C PHE A 72 3.23 -11.49 9.64
N VAL A 73 2.27 -10.58 9.76
CA VAL A 73 1.42 -10.40 10.95
C VAL A 73 -0.02 -10.91 10.76
N GLY A 74 -0.28 -11.59 9.64
CA GLY A 74 -1.59 -12.17 9.35
C GLY A 74 -2.53 -11.20 8.63
N ASN A 75 -3.84 -11.48 8.75
CA ASN A 75 -4.90 -10.64 8.20
C ASN A 75 -5.01 -9.34 8.98
N VAL A 76 -5.22 -8.24 8.26
CA VAL A 76 -5.45 -6.89 8.81
C VAL A 76 -6.73 -6.33 8.23
N GLU A 77 -7.63 -5.89 9.10
CA GLU A 77 -8.89 -5.27 8.72
C GLU A 77 -8.70 -3.79 8.37
N ALA A 78 -9.58 -3.26 7.52
CA ALA A 78 -9.45 -1.88 7.04
C ALA A 78 -9.62 -0.82 8.13
N ASP A 79 -10.34 -1.11 9.20
CA ASP A 79 -10.59 -0.20 10.33
C ASP A 79 -9.36 0.00 11.22
N VAL A 80 -8.53 -1.05 11.41
CA VAL A 80 -7.32 -0.97 12.25
C VAL A 80 -6.05 -0.54 11.49
N VAL A 81 -6.15 -0.30 10.19
CA VAL A 81 -4.98 0.12 9.37
C VAL A 81 -4.31 1.38 9.93
N PHE A 82 -5.11 2.35 10.38
CA PHE A 82 -4.60 3.61 10.94
C PHE A 82 -4.17 3.52 12.40
N GLU A 83 -4.43 2.40 13.07
CA GLU A 83 -3.97 2.12 14.43
C GLU A 83 -2.57 1.55 14.47
N GLY A 84 -1.95 1.33 13.29
CA GLY A 84 -0.59 0.81 13.18
C GLY A 84 -0.51 -0.71 13.37
N ALA A 85 -1.53 -1.45 12.95
CA ALA A 85 -1.54 -2.90 12.99
C ALA A 85 -0.43 -3.52 12.11
N SER A 86 -0.08 -2.86 11.00
CA SER A 86 1.02 -3.24 10.11
C SER A 86 1.76 -2.02 9.57
N ASP A 87 2.99 -2.22 9.12
CA ASP A 87 3.81 -1.18 8.47
C ASP A 87 3.65 -1.23 6.95
N VAL A 88 3.26 -2.39 6.43
CA VAL A 88 2.95 -2.67 5.02
C VAL A 88 1.65 -3.43 4.95
N LEU A 89 0.71 -2.96 4.15
CA LEU A 89 -0.56 -3.63 3.90
C LEU A 89 -0.62 -4.12 2.45
N ILE A 90 -0.80 -5.42 2.28
CA ILE A 90 -0.89 -6.07 0.98
C ILE A 90 -2.36 -6.29 0.62
N SER A 91 -2.71 -5.96 -0.61
CA SER A 91 -4.04 -6.22 -1.17
C SER A 91 -3.97 -6.45 -2.67
N ASP A 92 -5.03 -7.02 -3.24
CA ASP A 92 -5.24 -6.94 -4.68
C ASP A 92 -5.55 -5.49 -5.10
N GLY A 93 -5.37 -5.20 -6.40
CA GLY A 93 -5.54 -3.84 -6.92
C GLY A 93 -6.98 -3.33 -6.88
N PHE A 94 -7.99 -4.22 -6.80
CA PHE A 94 -9.39 -3.81 -6.67
C PHE A 94 -9.71 -3.42 -5.23
N ALA A 95 -9.48 -4.30 -4.26
CA ALA A 95 -9.76 -4.04 -2.85
C ALA A 95 -8.94 -2.84 -2.33
N GLY A 96 -7.64 -2.79 -2.66
CA GLY A 96 -6.77 -1.66 -2.29
C GLY A 96 -7.24 -0.33 -2.89
N ASN A 97 -7.63 -0.30 -4.16
CA ASN A 97 -8.12 0.93 -4.80
C ASN A 97 -9.47 1.38 -4.24
N VAL A 98 -10.39 0.46 -3.95
CA VAL A 98 -11.68 0.77 -3.30
C VAL A 98 -11.44 1.37 -1.91
N MET A 99 -10.56 0.76 -1.11
CA MET A 99 -10.18 1.25 0.21
C MET A 99 -9.56 2.65 0.12
N LEU A 100 -8.57 2.87 -0.75
CA LEU A 100 -7.91 4.17 -0.94
C LEU A 100 -8.91 5.24 -1.36
N LYS A 101 -9.80 4.96 -2.31
CA LYS A 101 -10.84 5.91 -2.75
C LYS A 101 -11.86 6.21 -1.66
N GLY A 102 -12.20 5.21 -0.84
CA GLY A 102 -13.04 5.38 0.34
C GLY A 102 -12.40 6.32 1.36
N ILE A 103 -11.13 6.10 1.69
CA ILE A 103 -10.35 6.94 2.62
C ILE A 103 -10.20 8.37 2.09
N GLU A 104 -9.82 8.55 0.80
CA GLU A 104 -9.74 9.87 0.17
C GLU A 104 -11.09 10.62 0.23
N GLY A 105 -12.18 9.93 -0.08
CA GLY A 105 -13.53 10.47 -0.03
C GLY A 105 -13.95 10.86 1.39
N LEU A 106 -13.69 9.99 2.36
CA LEU A 106 -13.98 10.26 3.77
C LEU A 106 -13.18 11.46 4.30
N ALA A 107 -11.89 11.52 4.02
CA ALA A 107 -11.03 12.64 4.43
C ALA A 107 -11.52 13.98 3.85
N LYS A 108 -11.85 14.02 2.55
CA LYS A 108 -12.41 15.21 1.88
C LYS A 108 -13.75 15.64 2.51
N SER A 109 -14.65 14.68 2.74
CA SER A 109 -15.96 14.94 3.34
C SER A 109 -15.84 15.43 4.77
N THR A 110 -14.97 14.81 5.58
CA THR A 110 -14.71 15.23 6.95
C THR A 110 -14.19 16.67 7.02
N MET A 111 -13.22 17.02 6.17
CA MET A 111 -12.69 18.38 6.10
C MET A 111 -13.73 19.39 5.62
N PHE A 112 -14.60 19.02 4.67
CA PHE A 112 -15.70 19.86 4.21
C PHE A 112 -16.70 20.14 5.35
N TRP A 113 -17.15 19.10 6.05
CA TRP A 113 -18.09 19.23 7.19
C TRP A 113 -17.46 20.00 8.34
N LEU A 114 -16.21 19.72 8.68
CA LEU A 114 -15.46 20.42 9.73
C LEU A 114 -15.41 21.92 9.44
N LYS A 115 -15.01 22.30 8.22
CA LYS A 115 -15.01 23.72 7.78
C LYS A 115 -16.39 24.36 7.95
N ARG A 116 -17.44 23.68 7.48
CA ARG A 116 -18.83 24.19 7.58
C ARG A 116 -19.28 24.40 9.02
N VAL A 117 -18.94 23.49 9.91
CA VAL A 117 -19.29 23.60 11.34
C VAL A 117 -18.51 24.72 12.01
N LEU A 118 -17.23 24.86 11.73
CA LEU A 118 -16.35 25.87 12.32
C LEU A 118 -16.66 27.30 11.83
N THR A 119 -17.17 27.45 10.61
CA THR A 119 -17.52 28.77 10.07
C THR A 119 -18.98 29.18 10.30
N LYS A 120 -19.75 28.42 11.09
CA LYS A 120 -21.19 28.64 11.30
C LYS A 120 -21.52 29.96 12.03
N ASN A 121 -20.65 30.42 12.93
CA ASN A 121 -20.81 31.68 13.65
C ASN A 121 -19.45 32.29 14.06
N ALA A 122 -19.45 33.55 14.47
CA ALA A 122 -18.24 34.31 14.79
C ALA A 122 -17.43 33.66 15.95
N LEU A 123 -18.08 33.15 16.97
CA LEU A 123 -17.41 32.53 18.14
C LEU A 123 -16.63 31.26 17.71
N ARG A 124 -17.23 30.39 16.89
CA ARG A 124 -16.57 29.21 16.36
C ARG A 124 -15.42 29.57 15.42
N LEU A 125 -15.59 30.62 14.62
CA LEU A 125 -14.52 31.10 13.74
C LEU A 125 -13.31 31.59 14.54
N VAL A 126 -13.51 32.31 15.64
CA VAL A 126 -12.42 32.71 16.55
C VAL A 126 -11.75 31.48 17.16
N GLY A 127 -12.52 30.50 17.65
CA GLY A 127 -11.96 29.24 18.14
C GLY A 127 -11.14 28.49 17.08
N ALA A 128 -11.61 28.44 15.84
CA ALA A 128 -10.88 27.83 14.72
C ALA A 128 -9.58 28.59 14.39
N MET A 129 -9.57 29.92 14.50
CA MET A 129 -8.36 30.72 14.32
C MET A 129 -7.33 30.43 15.42
N LEU A 130 -7.75 30.28 16.67
CA LEU A 130 -6.84 29.90 17.77
C LEU A 130 -6.26 28.49 17.58
N ALA A 131 -7.07 27.54 17.03
CA ALA A 131 -6.66 26.18 16.73
C ALA A 131 -5.94 26.02 15.36
N LYS A 132 -5.62 27.09 14.64
CA LYS A 132 -5.05 27.06 13.28
C LYS A 132 -3.81 26.18 13.16
N ASN A 133 -2.94 26.17 14.18
CA ASN A 133 -1.73 25.35 14.14
C ASN A 133 -2.05 23.86 14.20
N ALA A 134 -2.99 23.43 15.07
CA ALA A 134 -3.44 22.04 15.13
C ALA A 134 -4.03 21.56 13.79
N PHE A 135 -4.84 22.41 13.13
CA PHE A 135 -5.35 22.09 11.79
C PHE A 135 -4.26 22.02 10.72
N ARG A 136 -3.19 22.80 10.86
CA ARG A 136 -2.03 22.74 9.94
C ARG A 136 -1.26 21.44 10.14
N GLU A 137 -1.05 21.01 11.38
CA GLU A 137 -0.43 19.73 11.71
C GLU A 137 -1.26 18.56 11.18
N LEU A 138 -2.57 18.57 11.43
CA LEU A 138 -3.48 17.55 10.90
C LEU A 138 -3.43 17.47 9.37
N LYS A 139 -3.38 18.61 8.68
CA LYS A 139 -3.26 18.63 7.21
C LYS A 139 -1.92 18.07 6.74
N ALA A 140 -0.84 18.32 7.46
CA ALA A 140 0.50 17.81 7.11
C ALA A 140 0.58 16.29 7.19
N PHE A 141 -0.18 15.64 8.07
CA PHE A 141 -0.26 14.17 8.16
C PHE A 141 -0.72 13.51 6.85
N GLY A 142 -1.50 14.19 6.01
CA GLY A 142 -2.04 13.66 4.75
C GLY A 142 -1.48 14.35 3.51
N ASP A 143 -0.36 15.10 3.62
CA ASP A 143 0.19 15.84 2.50
C ASP A 143 0.98 14.92 1.55
N ALA A 144 0.30 14.46 0.49
CA ALA A 144 0.91 13.63 -0.55
C ALA A 144 2.10 14.31 -1.26
N ASP A 145 2.19 15.65 -1.23
CA ASP A 145 3.29 16.40 -1.84
C ASP A 145 4.63 16.14 -1.14
N ASP A 146 4.61 15.79 0.15
CA ASP A 146 5.83 15.46 0.91
C ASP A 146 6.42 14.10 0.51
N VAL A 147 5.57 13.14 0.14
CA VAL A 147 6.00 11.83 -0.36
C VAL A 147 6.47 11.92 -1.81
N GLY A 148 5.86 12.77 -2.62
CA GLY A 148 6.21 13.04 -4.02
C GLY A 148 5.61 12.06 -5.03
N GLY A 149 5.34 10.81 -4.65
CA GLY A 149 4.75 9.79 -5.51
C GLY A 149 5.04 8.38 -5.01
N ALA A 150 4.41 7.39 -5.63
CA ALA A 150 4.57 5.98 -5.28
C ALA A 150 5.45 5.26 -6.33
N PRO A 151 6.43 4.44 -5.91
CA PRO A 151 7.20 3.64 -6.86
C PRO A 151 6.32 2.55 -7.46
N LEU A 152 6.45 2.35 -8.76
CA LEU A 152 5.89 1.21 -9.47
C LEU A 152 6.86 0.03 -9.30
N LEU A 153 6.59 -0.81 -8.31
CA LEU A 153 7.41 -1.97 -7.99
C LEU A 153 7.19 -3.11 -9.01
N GLY A 154 8.19 -3.98 -9.15
CA GLY A 154 8.11 -5.16 -10.02
C GLY A 154 8.38 -4.90 -11.50
N ILE A 155 8.94 -3.75 -11.85
CA ILE A 155 9.43 -3.43 -13.18
C ILE A 155 10.96 -3.45 -13.24
N ASN A 156 11.52 -3.63 -14.44
CA ASN A 156 12.97 -3.58 -14.64
C ASN A 156 13.45 -2.12 -14.76
N GLY A 157 13.47 -1.41 -13.65
CA GLY A 157 13.87 0.00 -13.56
C GLY A 157 13.16 0.71 -12.40
N ILE A 158 13.42 2.00 -12.22
CA ILE A 158 12.74 2.83 -11.24
C ILE A 158 11.75 3.74 -11.97
N CYS A 159 10.49 3.64 -11.57
CA CYS A 159 9.40 4.50 -12.04
C CYS A 159 8.60 5.00 -10.84
N ILE A 160 8.47 6.31 -10.72
CA ILE A 160 7.65 6.94 -9.68
C ILE A 160 6.36 7.47 -10.30
N ILE A 161 5.23 7.02 -9.78
CA ILE A 161 3.91 7.46 -10.21
C ILE A 161 3.50 8.66 -9.36
N GLY A 162 3.34 9.82 -10.01
CA GLY A 162 2.80 11.03 -9.41
C GLY A 162 1.32 11.22 -9.74
N HIS A 163 0.69 12.17 -9.08
CA HIS A 163 -0.69 12.57 -9.37
C HIS A 163 -0.71 13.59 -10.52
N GLY A 164 -1.76 13.59 -11.38
CA GLY A 164 -1.88 14.53 -12.49
C GLY A 164 -1.92 16.01 -12.09
N SER A 165 -2.22 16.31 -10.83
CA SER A 165 -2.20 17.66 -10.23
C SER A 165 -1.00 17.88 -9.30
N SER A 166 0.09 17.11 -9.43
CA SER A 166 1.28 17.24 -8.60
C SER A 166 1.86 18.64 -8.63
N SER A 167 2.18 19.19 -7.46
CA SER A 167 2.85 20.47 -7.32
C SER A 167 4.35 20.36 -7.72
N PRO A 168 5.04 21.49 -7.98
CA PRO A 168 6.50 21.48 -8.18
C PRO A 168 7.27 20.83 -7.03
N LYS A 169 6.76 20.93 -5.80
CA LYS A 169 7.32 20.26 -4.60
C LYS A 169 7.20 18.74 -4.72
N ALA A 170 6.02 18.24 -5.10
CA ALA A 170 5.77 16.82 -5.30
C ALA A 170 6.68 16.25 -6.40
N VAL A 171 6.82 16.93 -7.54
CA VAL A 171 7.71 16.50 -8.63
C VAL A 171 9.16 16.42 -8.18
N ARG A 172 9.66 17.44 -7.46
CA ARG A 172 11.01 17.41 -6.89
C ARG A 172 11.21 16.25 -5.93
N ASN A 173 10.24 15.98 -5.05
CA ASN A 173 10.30 14.86 -4.12
C ASN A 173 10.25 13.51 -4.87
N ALA A 174 9.46 13.38 -5.92
CA ALA A 174 9.44 12.18 -6.78
C ALA A 174 10.81 11.89 -7.40
N ILE A 175 11.51 12.92 -7.91
CA ILE A 175 12.86 12.78 -8.47
C ILE A 175 13.85 12.38 -7.37
N ARG A 176 13.76 12.97 -6.17
CA ARG A 176 14.58 12.61 -5.02
C ARG A 176 14.36 11.13 -4.65
N VAL A 177 13.11 10.69 -4.49
CA VAL A 177 12.76 9.29 -4.17
C VAL A 177 13.29 8.34 -5.24
N ALA A 178 13.17 8.69 -6.53
CA ALA A 178 13.74 7.87 -7.61
C ALA A 178 15.26 7.69 -7.46
N GLY A 179 16.00 8.76 -7.21
CA GLY A 179 17.46 8.72 -6.98
C GLY A 179 17.84 7.91 -5.75
N GLU A 180 17.07 8.04 -4.67
CA GLU A 180 17.28 7.27 -3.44
C GLU A 180 16.98 5.77 -3.64
N CYS A 181 15.93 5.41 -4.40
CA CYS A 181 15.66 4.01 -4.76
C CYS A 181 16.80 3.37 -5.56
N VAL A 182 17.43 4.13 -6.48
CA VAL A 182 18.63 3.68 -7.21
C VAL A 182 19.80 3.46 -6.25
N THR A 183 20.08 4.45 -5.39
CA THR A 183 21.18 4.38 -4.41
C THR A 183 21.02 3.23 -3.43
N PHE A 184 19.80 2.95 -3.00
CA PHE A 184 19.47 1.82 -2.14
C PHE A 184 19.61 0.47 -2.84
N GLY A 185 19.61 0.43 -4.18
CA GLY A 185 19.58 -0.80 -4.96
C GLY A 185 18.27 -1.55 -4.83
N LEU A 186 17.13 -0.81 -4.84
CA LEU A 186 15.80 -1.37 -4.54
C LEU A 186 15.47 -2.60 -5.40
N ASN A 187 15.66 -2.51 -6.71
CA ASN A 187 15.32 -3.59 -7.63
C ASN A 187 16.21 -4.82 -7.42
N ASP A 188 17.51 -4.63 -7.23
CA ASP A 188 18.46 -5.74 -7.03
C ASP A 188 18.12 -6.52 -5.75
N ARG A 189 17.76 -5.82 -4.68
CA ARG A 189 17.31 -6.43 -3.42
C ARG A 189 16.01 -7.19 -3.58
N ILE A 190 15.04 -6.62 -4.30
CA ILE A 190 13.76 -7.29 -4.61
C ILE A 190 14.01 -8.57 -5.42
N ILE A 191 14.81 -8.49 -6.48
CA ILE A 191 15.13 -9.63 -7.35
C ILE A 191 15.86 -10.71 -6.55
N ALA A 192 16.85 -10.35 -5.75
CA ALA A 192 17.58 -11.29 -4.91
C ALA A 192 16.64 -12.03 -3.94
N LYS A 193 15.75 -11.30 -3.26
CA LYS A 193 14.83 -11.88 -2.29
C LYS A 193 13.75 -12.75 -2.93
N ILE A 194 13.21 -12.34 -4.09
CA ILE A 194 12.25 -13.15 -4.86
C ILE A 194 12.93 -14.44 -5.34
N ASN A 195 14.17 -14.39 -5.84
CA ASN A 195 14.90 -15.56 -6.29
C ASN A 195 15.20 -16.51 -5.11
N GLU A 196 15.56 -16.01 -3.93
CA GLU A 196 15.76 -16.78 -2.71
C GLU A 196 14.49 -17.56 -2.31
N THR A 197 13.32 -16.97 -2.50
CA THR A 197 12.04 -17.54 -2.09
C THR A 197 11.33 -18.29 -3.21
N HIS A 198 11.84 -18.28 -4.44
CA HIS A 198 11.17 -18.85 -5.60
C HIS A 198 10.86 -20.35 -5.48
N SER A 199 11.80 -21.16 -4.99
CA SER A 199 11.60 -22.60 -4.80
C SER A 199 10.48 -22.88 -3.81
N THR A 200 10.50 -22.19 -2.67
CA THR A 200 9.47 -22.30 -1.62
C THR A 200 8.09 -21.93 -2.15
N THR A 201 7.99 -20.81 -2.86
CA THR A 201 6.73 -20.31 -3.44
C THR A 201 6.17 -21.27 -4.48
N ALA A 202 7.02 -21.80 -5.37
CA ALA A 202 6.62 -22.75 -6.42
C ALA A 202 6.14 -24.10 -5.87
N GLU A 203 6.78 -24.61 -4.81
CA GLU A 203 6.35 -25.84 -4.12
C GLU A 203 5.00 -25.65 -3.43
N LEU A 204 4.80 -24.53 -2.76
CA LEU A 204 3.54 -24.20 -2.09
C LEU A 204 2.39 -24.03 -3.08
N GLU A 205 2.61 -23.38 -4.23
CA GLU A 205 1.59 -23.29 -5.29
C GLU A 205 1.17 -24.67 -5.79
N LYS A 206 2.12 -25.57 -5.99
CA LYS A 206 1.80 -26.95 -6.42
C LYS A 206 0.98 -27.70 -5.35
N LYS A 207 1.29 -27.54 -4.06
CA LYS A 207 0.50 -28.11 -2.97
C LYS A 207 -0.91 -27.58 -2.93
N LEU A 208 -1.09 -26.25 -3.02
CA LEU A 208 -2.41 -25.61 -3.05
C LEU A 208 -3.25 -26.03 -4.27
N ALA A 209 -2.60 -26.23 -5.42
CA ALA A 209 -3.28 -26.73 -6.61
C ALA A 209 -3.73 -28.19 -6.47
N ALA A 210 -2.96 -29.03 -5.76
CA ALA A 210 -3.31 -30.42 -5.48
C ALA A 210 -4.45 -30.57 -4.45
N GLU A 211 -4.56 -29.67 -3.49
CA GLU A 211 -5.66 -29.65 -2.50
C GLU A 211 -7.04 -29.30 -3.11
N LYS A 212 -7.06 -28.76 -4.33
CA LYS A 212 -8.29 -28.36 -5.05
C LYS A 212 -8.85 -29.46 -5.97
N GLN A 213 -8.13 -30.56 -6.15
CA GLN A 213 -8.55 -31.71 -6.97
C GLN A 213 -9.17 -32.82 -6.12
#